data_5b4d46bfe29e655aff3f16864b75f7fe
#
_entry.id   5b4d46bfe29e655aff3f16864b75f7fe
#
_cell.length_a   1.000
_cell.length_b   1.000
_cell.length_c   1.000
_cell.angle_alpha   90.00
_cell.angle_beta   90.00
_cell.angle_gamma   90.00
#
_symmetry.space_group_name_H-M   'P 1'
#
loop_
_entity.id
_entity.type
_entity.pdbx_description
1 polymer ?
#
loop_
_entity_poly.entity_id
_entity_poly.type
_entity_poly.pdbx_seq_one_letter_code
_entity_poly.pdbx_strand_id
1 'polypeptide(L)'
;LGIGGCWNVGVHHPACGKFAVQLDSDDVYSGPDTLQKIVDAFYEQNCAMVVGTYRMTDFKMNEIPPGIIDHREWTLENGRNNALRINGLGAPRAFYTPVLRRINLPNTSYGEDYALGLRISRTWRIGRIYDVLYLCRRWEDNSDAALDVVKMNGHNTYKDRIRTWELQARIALNAHSPK
;
A
#
# COMPACT_ATOMS: atom_id res chain seq x y z
N LEU A 1 -19.29 -3.03 -6.62
CA LEU A 1 -18.19 -2.54 -5.77
C LEU A 1 -16.89 -2.61 -6.57
N GLY A 2 -16.08 -1.58 -6.44
CA GLY A 2 -14.68 -1.65 -6.86
C GLY A 2 -13.83 -2.43 -5.85
N ILE A 3 -12.54 -2.63 -6.14
CA ILE A 3 -11.60 -3.36 -5.29
C ILE A 3 -11.61 -2.80 -3.86
N GLY A 4 -11.50 -1.48 -3.70
CA GLY A 4 -11.55 -0.83 -2.39
C GLY A 4 -12.85 -1.06 -1.62
N GLY A 5 -13.98 -1.11 -2.34
CA GLY A 5 -15.28 -1.45 -1.73
C GLY A 5 -15.34 -2.89 -1.23
N CYS A 6 -14.78 -3.84 -2.00
CA CYS A 6 -14.68 -5.24 -1.58
C CYS A 6 -13.78 -5.39 -0.34
N TRP A 7 -12.63 -4.72 -0.30
CA TRP A 7 -11.76 -4.68 0.88
C TRP A 7 -12.48 -4.14 2.11
N ASN A 8 -13.27 -3.07 1.98
CA ASN A 8 -14.05 -2.53 3.10
C ASN A 8 -15.03 -3.56 3.66
N VAL A 9 -15.73 -4.32 2.81
CA VAL A 9 -16.62 -5.40 3.27
C VAL A 9 -15.84 -6.41 4.11
N GLY A 10 -14.67 -6.87 3.64
CA GLY A 10 -13.84 -7.81 4.38
C GLY A 10 -13.33 -7.25 5.70
N VAL A 11 -12.84 -6.01 5.69
CA VAL A 11 -12.29 -5.35 6.89
C VAL A 11 -13.36 -5.09 7.96
N HIS A 12 -14.60 -4.79 7.56
CA HIS A 12 -15.70 -4.59 8.50
C HIS A 12 -16.36 -5.89 8.96
N HIS A 13 -16.00 -7.03 8.38
CA HIS A 13 -16.52 -8.31 8.83
C HIS A 13 -16.11 -8.58 10.28
N PRO A 14 -17.01 -9.13 11.14
CA PRO A 14 -16.71 -9.39 12.56
C PRO A 14 -15.51 -10.31 12.80
N ALA A 15 -15.25 -11.25 11.89
CA ALA A 15 -14.10 -12.16 11.98
C ALA A 15 -12.76 -11.52 11.54
N CYS A 16 -12.75 -10.28 11.03
CA CYS A 16 -11.50 -9.62 10.68
C CYS A 16 -10.69 -9.33 11.94
N GLY A 17 -9.45 -9.83 11.97
CA GLY A 17 -8.54 -9.72 13.11
C GLY A 17 -8.02 -8.30 13.37
N LYS A 18 -7.10 -8.21 14.34
CA LYS A 18 -6.46 -6.95 14.75
C LYS A 18 -5.65 -6.31 13.61
N PHE A 19 -5.07 -7.12 12.75
CA PHE A 19 -4.34 -6.70 11.57
C PHE A 19 -4.97 -7.31 10.32
N ALA A 20 -4.99 -6.56 9.23
CA ALA A 20 -5.42 -7.00 7.91
C ALA A 20 -4.23 -6.92 6.95
N VAL A 21 -3.99 -7.97 6.19
CA VAL A 21 -2.88 -8.04 5.21
C VAL A 21 -3.46 -8.31 3.83
N GLN A 22 -3.07 -7.51 2.85
CA GLN A 22 -3.46 -7.73 1.47
C GLN A 22 -2.60 -8.82 0.83
N LEU A 23 -3.27 -9.72 0.11
CA LEU A 23 -2.66 -10.70 -0.77
C LEU A 23 -3.50 -10.76 -2.04
N ASP A 24 -2.91 -10.47 -3.17
CA ASP A 24 -3.57 -10.58 -4.46
C ASP A 24 -3.70 -12.06 -4.84
N SER A 25 -4.77 -12.43 -5.54
CA SER A 25 -5.13 -13.84 -5.77
C SER A 25 -4.14 -14.62 -6.62
N ASP A 26 -3.34 -13.91 -7.42
CA ASP A 26 -2.29 -14.46 -8.28
C ASP A 26 -0.89 -14.39 -7.68
N ASP A 27 -0.74 -13.82 -6.48
CA ASP A 27 0.54 -13.66 -5.79
C ASP A 27 0.70 -14.62 -4.60
N VAL A 28 1.89 -14.68 -4.02
CA VAL A 28 2.18 -15.51 -2.85
C VAL A 28 3.13 -14.79 -1.87
N TYR A 29 3.05 -15.16 -0.60
CA TYR A 29 4.06 -14.76 0.37
C TYR A 29 5.38 -15.51 0.14
N SER A 30 6.50 -14.88 0.46
CA SER A 30 7.85 -15.45 0.22
C SER A 30 8.22 -16.58 1.18
N GLY A 31 7.53 -16.70 2.32
CA GLY A 31 7.82 -17.73 3.31
C GLY A 31 6.78 -17.83 4.41
N PRO A 32 6.87 -18.86 5.25
CA PRO A 32 5.89 -19.14 6.30
C PRO A 32 5.92 -18.14 7.46
N ASP A 33 7.01 -17.40 7.62
CA ASP A 33 7.24 -16.39 8.66
C ASP A 33 6.77 -14.97 8.26
N THR A 34 6.32 -14.79 7.02
CA THR A 34 5.92 -13.48 6.48
C THR A 34 4.92 -12.76 7.37
N LEU A 35 3.85 -13.45 7.79
CA LEU A 35 2.82 -12.82 8.62
C LEU A 35 3.34 -12.47 10.01
N GLN A 36 4.21 -13.31 10.59
CA GLN A 36 4.82 -13.00 11.89
C GLN A 36 5.72 -11.78 11.80
N LYS A 37 6.58 -11.67 10.81
CA LYS A 37 7.42 -10.49 10.56
C LYS A 37 6.60 -9.21 10.44
N ILE A 38 5.44 -9.27 9.76
CA ILE A 38 4.53 -8.13 9.64
C ILE A 38 3.95 -7.75 11.00
N VAL A 39 3.50 -8.71 11.80
CA VAL A 39 2.96 -8.46 13.13
C VAL A 39 4.02 -7.86 14.06
N ASP A 40 5.23 -8.41 14.05
CA ASP A 40 6.35 -7.90 14.83
C ASP A 40 6.67 -6.44 14.47
N ALA A 41 6.71 -6.12 13.17
CA ALA A 41 6.93 -4.76 12.70
C ALA A 41 5.85 -3.76 13.17
N PHE A 42 4.59 -4.16 13.31
CA PHE A 42 3.56 -3.30 13.88
C PHE A 42 3.88 -2.89 15.31
N TYR A 43 4.36 -3.82 16.12
CA TYR A 43 4.71 -3.56 17.52
C TYR A 43 6.04 -2.83 17.66
N GLU A 44 7.07 -3.27 16.97
CA GLU A 44 8.41 -2.68 17.06
C GLU A 44 8.45 -1.25 16.54
N GLN A 45 7.76 -0.99 15.43
CA GLN A 45 7.77 0.32 14.79
C GLN A 45 6.63 1.23 15.22
N ASN A 46 5.68 0.75 16.05
CA ASN A 46 4.51 1.48 16.51
C ASN A 46 3.80 2.24 15.39
N CYS A 47 3.30 1.50 14.41
CA CYS A 47 2.76 2.05 13.16
C CYS A 47 1.32 1.56 12.90
N ALA A 48 0.60 2.24 12.01
CA ALA A 48 -0.77 1.89 11.62
C ALA A 48 -0.84 1.16 10.28
N MET A 49 0.24 1.16 9.54
CA MET A 49 0.42 0.44 8.29
C MET A 49 1.85 -0.08 8.21
N VAL A 50 2.03 -1.27 7.66
CA VAL A 50 3.34 -1.82 7.32
C VAL A 50 3.38 -2.07 5.82
N VAL A 51 4.48 -1.70 5.19
CA VAL A 51 4.76 -2.00 3.79
C VAL A 51 6.03 -2.83 3.72
N GLY A 52 5.95 -3.95 3.02
CA GLY A 52 7.09 -4.84 2.81
C GLY A 52 7.84 -4.56 1.51
N THR A 53 8.69 -5.50 1.17
CA THR A 53 9.46 -5.57 -0.06
C THR A 53 8.95 -6.76 -0.88
N TYR A 54 8.89 -6.60 -2.18
CA TYR A 54 8.46 -7.67 -3.06
C TYR A 54 9.47 -7.95 -4.18
N ARG A 55 9.38 -9.17 -4.69
CA ARG A 55 10.15 -9.60 -5.86
C ARG A 55 9.21 -9.88 -7.00
N MET A 56 9.56 -9.40 -8.18
CA MET A 56 8.86 -9.71 -9.42
C MET A 56 9.29 -11.10 -9.91
N THR A 57 8.33 -11.98 -10.16
CA THR A 57 8.58 -13.33 -10.67
C THR A 57 7.62 -13.70 -11.79
N ASP A 58 7.97 -14.72 -12.56
CA ASP A 58 7.01 -15.48 -13.37
C ASP A 58 6.25 -16.51 -12.51
N PHE A 59 5.32 -17.24 -13.11
CA PHE A 59 4.59 -18.31 -12.41
C PHE A 59 5.44 -19.54 -12.05
N LYS A 60 6.65 -19.65 -12.59
CA LYS A 60 7.65 -20.68 -12.21
C LYS A 60 8.57 -20.20 -11.09
N MET A 61 8.29 -19.01 -10.53
CA MET A 61 9.09 -18.36 -9.47
C MET A 61 10.48 -17.89 -9.91
N ASN A 62 10.75 -17.81 -11.22
CA ASN A 62 11.96 -17.18 -11.71
C ASN A 62 11.84 -15.67 -11.55
N GLU A 63 12.90 -15.03 -11.07
CA GLU A 63 12.94 -13.57 -11.00
C GLU A 63 12.92 -12.95 -12.40
N ILE A 64 12.11 -11.92 -12.58
CA ILE A 64 12.02 -11.14 -13.81
C ILE A 64 12.27 -9.65 -13.53
N PRO A 65 12.72 -8.87 -14.51
CA PRO A 65 12.90 -7.44 -14.34
C PRO A 65 11.61 -6.74 -13.86
N PRO A 66 11.74 -5.74 -12.98
CA PRO A 66 12.96 -5.14 -12.43
C PRO A 66 13.55 -5.86 -11.21
N GLY A 67 13.12 -7.05 -10.86
CA GLY A 67 13.60 -7.83 -9.73
C GLY A 67 12.98 -7.39 -8.40
N ILE A 68 13.79 -6.97 -7.46
CA ILE A 68 13.35 -6.58 -6.11
C ILE A 68 12.92 -5.11 -6.10
N ILE A 69 11.74 -4.84 -5.51
CA ILE A 69 11.18 -3.50 -5.27
C ILE A 69 11.09 -3.29 -3.76
N ASP A 70 11.97 -2.49 -3.21
CA ASP A 70 12.11 -2.30 -1.76
C ASP A 70 11.83 -0.87 -1.27
N HIS A 71 11.65 0.09 -2.17
CA HIS A 71 11.41 1.49 -1.84
C HIS A 71 12.38 2.06 -0.78
N ARG A 72 13.68 1.77 -0.89
CA ARG A 72 14.71 2.22 0.06
C ARG A 72 14.86 3.73 0.14
N GLU A 73 14.38 4.44 -0.87
CA GLU A 73 14.27 5.89 -0.86
C GLU A 73 13.30 6.41 0.22
N TRP A 74 12.46 5.55 0.77
CA TRP A 74 11.56 5.89 1.85
C TRP A 74 12.23 5.63 3.20
N THR A 75 12.71 6.67 3.85
CA THR A 75 13.33 6.62 5.17
C THR A 75 12.41 7.14 6.27
N LEU A 76 12.82 6.99 7.52
CA LEU A 76 12.08 7.53 8.66
C LEU A 76 12.07 9.07 8.65
N GLU A 77 13.14 9.70 8.21
CA GLU A 77 13.27 11.15 8.15
C GLU A 77 12.38 11.77 7.09
N ASN A 78 12.26 11.15 5.92
CA ASN A 78 11.40 11.64 4.85
C ASN A 78 9.96 11.10 4.94
N GLY A 79 9.73 10.09 5.76
CA GLY A 79 8.49 9.42 6.15
C GLY A 79 7.20 9.87 5.47
N ARG A 80 6.45 10.71 6.15
CA ARG A 80 5.12 11.16 5.70
C ARG A 80 5.13 11.85 4.34
N ASN A 81 6.17 12.63 4.04
CA ASN A 81 6.23 13.41 2.81
C ASN A 81 6.64 12.56 1.61
N ASN A 82 7.41 11.50 1.83
CA ASN A 82 7.81 10.62 0.75
C ASN A 82 6.61 9.86 0.13
N ALA A 83 5.59 9.58 0.92
CA ALA A 83 4.34 8.99 0.41
C ALA A 83 3.72 9.79 -0.75
N LEU A 84 3.87 11.12 -0.75
CA LEU A 84 3.41 12.00 -1.84
C LEU A 84 4.29 11.92 -3.10
N ARG A 85 5.50 11.41 -3.00
CA ARG A 85 6.51 11.43 -4.09
C ARG A 85 6.62 10.11 -4.84
N ILE A 86 6.29 8.99 -4.17
CA ILE A 86 6.35 7.66 -4.77
C ILE A 86 5.11 7.37 -5.62
N ASN A 87 5.23 6.45 -6.57
CA ASN A 87 4.12 6.11 -7.46
C ASN A 87 3.26 4.94 -6.96
N GLY A 88 3.61 4.33 -5.87
CA GLY A 88 2.90 3.24 -5.20
C GLY A 88 3.57 2.90 -3.88
N LEU A 89 2.89 2.15 -3.03
CA LEU A 89 3.39 1.85 -1.69
C LEU A 89 4.11 0.50 -1.58
N GLY A 90 4.14 -0.29 -2.67
CA GLY A 90 4.73 -1.61 -2.68
C GLY A 90 3.81 -2.70 -2.13
N ALA A 91 4.39 -3.89 -1.86
CA ALA A 91 3.70 -5.07 -1.33
C ALA A 91 4.63 -5.86 -0.38
N PRO A 92 4.10 -6.68 0.55
CA PRO A 92 2.71 -6.69 0.97
C PRO A 92 2.34 -5.41 1.72
N ARG A 93 1.04 -5.08 1.73
CA ARG A 93 0.50 -3.98 2.52
C ARG A 93 -0.30 -4.56 3.67
N ALA A 94 0.00 -4.10 4.87
CA ALA A 94 -0.70 -4.53 6.07
C ALA A 94 -1.18 -3.31 6.87
N PHE A 95 -2.30 -3.47 7.56
CA PHE A 95 -3.00 -2.37 8.21
C PHE A 95 -3.43 -2.76 9.63
N TYR A 96 -3.35 -1.82 10.55
CA TYR A 96 -4.00 -1.92 11.84
C TYR A 96 -5.52 -1.71 11.64
N THR A 97 -6.29 -2.77 11.80
CA THR A 97 -7.72 -2.82 11.45
C THR A 97 -8.56 -1.67 12.04
N PRO A 98 -8.38 -1.24 13.31
CA PRO A 98 -9.15 -0.11 13.84
C PRO A 98 -8.92 1.20 13.09
N VAL A 99 -7.70 1.48 12.63
CA VAL A 99 -7.40 2.66 11.81
C VAL A 99 -7.99 2.51 10.42
N LEU A 100 -7.86 1.32 9.83
CA LEU A 100 -8.42 1.02 8.51
C LEU A 100 -9.94 1.18 8.48
N ARG A 101 -10.65 0.66 9.48
CA ARG A 101 -12.11 0.82 9.65
C ARG A 101 -12.54 2.28 9.80
N ARG A 102 -11.73 3.11 10.43
CA ARG A 102 -12.01 4.54 10.62
C ARG A 102 -11.86 5.34 9.33
N ILE A 103 -10.92 4.96 8.47
CA ILE A 103 -10.59 5.70 7.25
C ILE A 103 -11.41 5.18 6.07
N ASN A 104 -11.47 3.87 5.89
CA ASN A 104 -11.96 3.12 4.73
C ASN A 104 -11.13 3.36 3.45
N LEU A 105 -11.17 2.38 2.54
CA LEU A 105 -10.64 2.54 1.20
C LEU A 105 -11.67 3.24 0.31
N PRO A 106 -11.27 4.09 -0.63
CA PRO A 106 -12.19 4.59 -1.64
C PRO A 106 -12.72 3.42 -2.49
N ASN A 107 -14.01 3.48 -2.85
CA ASN A 107 -14.66 2.44 -3.65
C ASN A 107 -14.28 2.56 -5.13
N THR A 108 -13.03 2.30 -5.42
CA THR A 108 -12.44 2.29 -6.78
C THR A 108 -11.73 0.97 -7.03
N SER A 109 -11.39 0.70 -8.30
CA SER A 109 -10.60 -0.46 -8.71
C SER A 109 -9.16 -0.10 -9.10
N TYR A 110 -8.71 1.11 -8.80
CA TYR A 110 -7.34 1.56 -9.03
C TYR A 110 -6.97 2.67 -8.05
N GLY A 111 -5.80 2.56 -7.45
CA GLY A 111 -5.22 3.56 -6.55
C GLY A 111 -5.93 3.71 -5.19
N GLU A 112 -6.81 2.78 -4.85
CA GLU A 112 -7.49 2.72 -3.55
C GLU A 112 -6.51 2.54 -2.41
N ASP A 113 -5.51 1.69 -2.61
CA ASP A 113 -4.41 1.41 -1.69
C ASP A 113 -3.52 2.64 -1.51
N TYR A 114 -3.19 3.33 -2.62
CA TYR A 114 -2.38 4.53 -2.59
C TYR A 114 -3.10 5.69 -1.87
N ALA A 115 -4.38 5.90 -2.16
CA ALA A 115 -5.21 6.90 -1.47
C ALA A 115 -5.27 6.63 0.04
N LEU A 116 -5.46 5.37 0.43
CA LEU A 116 -5.47 4.95 1.84
C LEU A 116 -4.11 5.22 2.51
N GLY A 117 -3.02 4.82 1.87
CA GLY A 117 -1.67 5.02 2.42
C GLY A 117 -1.32 6.51 2.56
N LEU A 118 -1.69 7.36 1.61
CA LEU A 118 -1.56 8.82 1.75
C LEU A 118 -2.32 9.32 2.98
N ARG A 119 -3.58 8.89 3.15
CA ARG A 119 -4.40 9.30 4.30
C ARG A 119 -3.82 8.81 5.62
N ILE A 120 -3.31 7.59 5.68
CA ILE A 120 -2.62 7.04 6.86
C ILE A 120 -1.37 7.89 7.16
N SER A 121 -0.53 8.14 6.16
CA SER A 121 0.73 8.86 6.32
C SER A 121 0.57 10.30 6.83
N ARG A 122 -0.63 10.89 6.73
CA ARG A 122 -0.92 12.22 7.28
C ARG A 122 -0.84 12.26 8.81
N THR A 123 -1.31 11.19 9.46
CA THR A 123 -1.56 11.18 10.92
C THR A 123 -0.79 10.07 11.64
N TRP A 124 -0.58 8.93 10.97
CA TRP A 124 0.07 7.76 11.55
C TRP A 124 1.38 7.42 10.83
N ARG A 125 2.20 6.67 11.51
CA ARG A 125 3.43 6.13 10.95
C ARG A 125 3.12 4.94 10.05
N ILE A 126 3.88 4.83 8.94
CA ILE A 126 3.96 3.66 8.09
C ILE A 126 5.30 2.98 8.36
N GLY A 127 5.25 1.74 8.82
CA GLY A 127 6.41 0.90 9.06
C GLY A 127 6.91 0.24 7.78
N ARG A 128 8.17 -0.21 7.81
CA ARG A 128 8.84 -0.80 6.65
C ARG A 128 9.53 -2.10 7.01
N ILE A 129 9.47 -3.06 6.07
CA ILE A 129 10.26 -4.30 6.11
C ILE A 129 10.99 -4.42 4.78
N TYR A 130 12.33 -4.48 4.84
CA TYR A 130 13.18 -4.56 3.65
C TYR A 130 13.50 -5.99 3.22
N ASP A 131 13.14 -7.00 4.03
CA ASP A 131 13.16 -8.39 3.60
C ASP A 131 12.09 -8.60 2.51
N VAL A 132 12.41 -9.45 1.54
CA VAL A 132 11.43 -9.86 0.53
C VAL A 132 10.35 -10.73 1.20
N LEU A 133 9.16 -10.20 1.31
CA LEU A 133 8.01 -10.85 1.95
C LEU A 133 6.95 -11.33 0.95
N TYR A 134 7.06 -10.92 -0.30
CA TYR A 134 6.00 -11.09 -1.29
C TYR A 134 6.60 -11.39 -2.66
N LEU A 135 6.03 -12.35 -3.36
CA LEU A 135 6.38 -12.70 -4.73
C LEU A 135 5.24 -12.26 -5.64
N CYS A 136 5.47 -11.17 -6.36
CA CYS A 136 4.53 -10.61 -7.31
C CYS A 136 4.69 -11.36 -8.64
N ARG A 137 3.73 -12.23 -8.95
CA ARG A 137 3.79 -13.07 -10.14
C ARG A 137 3.20 -12.36 -11.35
N ARG A 138 3.97 -12.32 -12.43
CA ARG A 138 3.57 -11.66 -13.68
C ARG A 138 3.27 -12.67 -14.79
N TRP A 139 2.24 -12.38 -15.54
CA TRP A 139 1.80 -13.11 -16.72
C TRP A 139 1.17 -12.15 -17.74
N GLU A 140 0.92 -12.63 -18.96
CA GLU A 140 0.55 -11.77 -20.08
C GLU A 140 -0.76 -11.00 -19.86
N ASP A 141 -1.72 -11.57 -19.09
CA ASP A 141 -3.01 -10.96 -18.83
C ASP A 141 -3.10 -10.21 -17.48
N ASN A 142 -1.98 -9.91 -16.82
CA ASN A 142 -2.02 -9.05 -15.63
C ASN A 142 -2.68 -7.71 -15.97
N SER A 143 -3.56 -7.23 -15.11
CA SER A 143 -4.33 -5.99 -15.30
C SER A 143 -3.47 -4.76 -15.61
N ASP A 144 -2.21 -4.76 -15.18
CA ASP A 144 -1.25 -3.67 -15.42
C ASP A 144 -0.42 -3.87 -16.70
N ALA A 145 -0.37 -5.07 -17.29
CA ALA A 145 0.51 -5.38 -18.43
C ALA A 145 -0.04 -4.89 -19.78
N ALA A 146 -1.36 -4.72 -19.89
CA ALA A 146 -2.07 -4.41 -21.13
C ALA A 146 -2.78 -3.05 -21.12
N LEU A 147 -2.29 -2.09 -20.30
CA LEU A 147 -2.90 -0.77 -20.24
C LEU A 147 -2.58 0.04 -21.51
N ASP A 148 -3.61 0.46 -22.23
CA ASP A 148 -3.45 1.49 -23.26
C ASP A 148 -3.04 2.85 -22.66
N VAL A 149 -2.48 3.72 -23.51
CA VAL A 149 -1.97 5.03 -23.07
C VAL A 149 -3.05 5.90 -22.44
N VAL A 150 -4.29 5.84 -22.92
CA VAL A 150 -5.41 6.64 -22.42
C VAL A 150 -5.76 6.21 -20.99
N LYS A 151 -5.84 4.90 -20.75
CA LYS A 151 -6.14 4.33 -19.46
C LYS A 151 -5.01 4.59 -18.46
N MET A 152 -3.76 4.45 -18.89
CA MET A 152 -2.58 4.80 -18.08
C MET A 152 -2.59 6.27 -17.68
N ASN A 153 -2.85 7.18 -18.61
CA ASN A 153 -2.96 8.61 -18.32
C ASN A 153 -4.12 8.92 -17.37
N GLY A 154 -5.25 8.24 -17.50
CA GLY A 154 -6.37 8.34 -16.57
C GLY A 154 -5.95 7.94 -15.13
N HIS A 155 -5.22 6.85 -14.98
CA HIS A 155 -4.69 6.39 -13.70
C HIS A 155 -3.70 7.40 -13.10
N ASN A 156 -2.78 7.93 -13.89
CA ASN A 156 -1.82 8.93 -13.42
C ASN A 156 -2.52 10.22 -13.00
N THR A 157 -3.48 10.70 -13.79
CA THR A 157 -4.29 11.87 -13.45
C THR A 157 -5.05 11.67 -12.13
N TYR A 158 -5.61 10.48 -11.90
CA TYR A 158 -6.27 10.15 -10.64
C TYR A 158 -5.29 10.23 -9.47
N LYS A 159 -4.12 9.61 -9.58
CA LYS A 159 -3.07 9.67 -8.53
C LYS A 159 -2.63 11.10 -8.24
N ASP A 160 -2.47 11.92 -9.26
CA ASP A 160 -2.08 13.33 -9.09
C ASP A 160 -3.16 14.15 -8.37
N ARG A 161 -4.43 13.86 -8.66
CA ARG A 161 -5.55 14.48 -7.94
C ARG A 161 -5.55 14.12 -6.45
N ILE A 162 -5.41 12.85 -6.10
CA ILE A 162 -5.38 12.45 -4.68
C ILE A 162 -4.15 12.97 -3.96
N ARG A 163 -2.98 13.07 -4.61
CA ARG A 163 -1.79 13.74 -4.07
C ARG A 163 -2.06 15.22 -3.79
N THR A 164 -2.70 15.91 -4.74
CA THR A 164 -3.04 17.32 -4.60
C THR A 164 -3.97 17.55 -3.42
N TRP A 165 -5.03 16.77 -3.30
CA TRP A 165 -5.97 16.87 -2.18
C TRP A 165 -5.30 16.56 -0.84
N GLU A 166 -4.43 15.56 -0.81
CA GLU A 166 -3.67 15.23 0.40
C GLU A 166 -2.72 16.36 0.79
N LEU A 167 -2.02 16.97 -0.17
CA LEU A 167 -1.14 18.11 0.08
C LEU A 167 -1.92 19.32 0.62
N GLN A 168 -3.06 19.64 0.03
CA GLN A 168 -3.95 20.72 0.51
C GLN A 168 -4.42 20.46 1.94
N ALA A 169 -4.81 19.22 2.25
CA ALA A 169 -5.22 18.84 3.60
C ALA A 169 -4.08 19.01 4.62
N ARG A 170 -2.82 18.66 4.25
CA ARG A 170 -1.65 18.87 5.11
C ARG A 170 -1.34 20.34 5.33
N ILE A 171 -1.44 21.18 4.29
CA ILE A 171 -1.25 22.62 4.39
C ILE A 171 -2.28 23.20 5.35
N ALA A 172 -3.55 22.84 5.21
CA ALA A 172 -4.61 23.32 6.09
C ALA A 172 -4.39 22.90 7.56
N LEU A 173 -3.98 21.65 7.81
CA LEU A 173 -3.65 21.20 9.16
C LEU A 173 -2.49 21.99 9.77
N ASN A 174 -1.43 22.22 9.00
CA ASN A 174 -0.26 22.96 9.49
C ASN A 174 -0.59 24.44 9.78
N ALA A 175 -1.49 25.05 9.00
CA ALA A 175 -1.93 26.42 9.23
C ALA A 175 -2.74 26.59 10.53
N HIS A 176 -3.40 25.54 11.00
CA HIS A 176 -4.20 25.56 12.24
C HIS A 176 -3.47 24.95 13.45
N SER A 177 -2.26 24.45 13.27
CA SER A 177 -1.46 23.96 14.40
C SER A 177 -0.78 25.15 15.09
N PRO A 178 -0.94 25.33 16.41
CA PRO A 178 -0.19 26.34 17.14
C PRO A 178 1.32 26.10 16.99
N LYS A 179 2.08 27.15 16.73
CA LYS A 179 3.55 27.10 16.65
C LYS A 179 4.14 26.82 18.02
#